data_ec72f91db2b7aac638a20b839277478c
#
_entry.id   ec72f91db2b7aac638a20b839277478c
#
_cell.length_a   1.000
_cell.length_b   1.000
_cell.length_c   1.000
_cell.angle_alpha   90.00
_cell.angle_beta   90.00
_cell.angle_gamma   90.00
#
_symmetry.space_group_name_H-M   'P 1'
#
loop_
_entity.id
_entity.type
_entity.pdbx_description
1 polymer ?
#
loop_
_entity_poly.entity_id
_entity_poly.type
_entity_poly.pdbx_seq_one_letter_code
_entity_poly.pdbx_strand_id
1 'polypeptide(L)'
;MHKMNDLSRIDLNLLVILDALLSEQHVTRAAERLHLSQPAVSHALARLRDVLGDPLLVRAGSTLVPTARALELVAPLAEALAQVQSLLAPNTFDPATARRTFRVAMSDYGAAIILPGLIRTLRREAPGIDLQISHASREGMLDGVLNGDIDLAAGVFPEMPNELRSSVLFEERYVCLLDRRRLPADGVLDLPTYLSRPHVLLEMRGSGTPEIERALTALRERRRVAISLPHWSVAPQLISGTDLILTVSSRSVRDIDQQQLIVLPPPFEIAPFTFVLAWHKRRGGDQALNWLNRRIEEGIVRG
;
A
#
# COMPACT_ATOMS: atom_id res chain seq x y z
N MET A 1 -20.11 26.03 11.78
CA MET A 1 -19.29 25.44 12.86
C MET A 1 -19.94 25.64 14.24
N HIS A 2 -21.22 25.28 14.42
CA HIS A 2 -21.98 25.69 15.62
C HIS A 2 -22.86 24.61 16.27
N LYS A 3 -22.79 23.33 15.88
CA LYS A 3 -23.68 22.26 16.41
C LYS A 3 -22.98 21.10 17.16
N MET A 4 -21.65 21.07 17.22
CA MET A 4 -20.96 19.98 17.95
C MET A 4 -20.95 20.17 19.49
N ASN A 5 -21.12 21.39 20.00
CA ASN A 5 -21.12 21.65 21.44
C ASN A 5 -22.38 21.16 22.18
N ASP A 6 -23.51 20.97 21.50
CA ASP A 6 -24.73 20.47 22.12
C ASP A 6 -24.71 18.94 22.35
N LEU A 7 -24.04 18.18 21.51
CA LEU A 7 -23.95 16.73 21.68
C LEU A 7 -23.13 16.30 22.91
N SER A 8 -22.16 17.12 23.33
CA SER A 8 -21.36 16.83 24.54
C SER A 8 -22.18 16.85 25.85
N ARG A 9 -23.36 17.47 25.82
CA ARG A 9 -24.26 17.57 26.98
C ARG A 9 -25.31 16.45 27.01
N ILE A 10 -25.40 15.66 25.94
CA ILE A 10 -26.38 14.58 25.78
C ILE A 10 -25.66 13.25 25.99
N ASP A 11 -26.18 12.44 26.88
CA ASP A 11 -25.75 11.07 27.04
C ASP A 11 -26.24 10.24 25.83
N LEU A 12 -25.32 9.85 24.95
CA LEU A 12 -25.67 9.13 23.72
C LEU A 12 -26.28 7.74 23.99
N ASN A 13 -26.10 7.16 25.19
CA ASN A 13 -26.80 5.93 25.57
C ASN A 13 -28.32 6.10 25.58
N LEU A 14 -28.81 7.33 25.80
CA LEU A 14 -30.24 7.62 25.71
C LEU A 14 -30.83 7.31 24.35
N LEU A 15 -30.06 7.41 23.26
CA LEU A 15 -30.52 7.07 21.91
C LEU A 15 -30.76 5.56 21.76
N VAL A 16 -29.90 4.73 22.34
CA VAL A 16 -30.08 3.27 22.36
C VAL A 16 -31.31 2.88 23.19
N ILE A 17 -31.53 3.58 24.33
CA ILE A 17 -32.70 3.33 25.17
C ILE A 17 -33.96 3.79 24.46
N LEU A 18 -33.93 4.91 23.74
CA LEU A 18 -35.07 5.41 22.95
C LEU A 18 -35.46 4.39 21.87
N ASP A 19 -34.50 3.83 21.12
CA ASP A 19 -34.77 2.81 20.11
C ASP A 19 -35.48 1.58 20.71
N ALA A 20 -35.01 1.10 21.85
CA ALA A 20 -35.62 -0.02 22.54
C ALA A 20 -37.04 0.31 23.03
N LEU A 21 -37.24 1.52 23.58
CA LEU A 21 -38.57 1.96 24.06
C LEU A 21 -39.59 2.10 22.93
N LEU A 22 -39.19 2.66 21.78
CA LEU A 22 -40.07 2.81 20.63
C LEU A 22 -40.39 1.45 19.97
N SER A 23 -39.44 0.55 19.94
CA SER A 23 -39.66 -0.81 19.40
C SER A 23 -40.55 -1.66 20.31
N GLU A 24 -40.29 -1.65 21.62
CA GLU A 24 -41.01 -2.50 22.59
C GLU A 24 -42.32 -1.92 23.07
N GLN A 25 -42.48 -0.60 23.01
CA GLN A 25 -43.62 0.14 23.57
C GLN A 25 -43.99 -0.29 25.01
N HIS A 26 -42.96 -0.73 25.76
CA HIS A 26 -43.09 -1.25 27.12
C HIS A 26 -41.75 -1.13 27.88
N VAL A 27 -41.78 -0.37 29.00
CA VAL A 27 -40.58 -0.03 29.75
C VAL A 27 -39.85 -1.28 30.27
N THR A 28 -40.56 -2.28 30.80
CA THR A 28 -39.98 -3.52 31.32
C THR A 28 -39.33 -4.34 30.22
N ARG A 29 -40.02 -4.53 29.07
CA ARG A 29 -39.44 -5.26 27.94
C ARG A 29 -38.20 -4.55 27.34
N ALA A 30 -38.24 -3.23 27.24
CA ALA A 30 -37.10 -2.46 26.82
C ALA A 30 -35.90 -2.61 27.79
N ALA A 31 -36.17 -2.66 29.10
CA ALA A 31 -35.15 -2.93 30.11
C ALA A 31 -34.53 -4.32 29.97
N GLU A 32 -35.37 -5.35 29.80
CA GLU A 32 -34.94 -6.74 29.57
C GLU A 32 -34.07 -6.84 28.30
N ARG A 33 -34.51 -6.25 27.17
CA ARG A 33 -33.77 -6.23 25.91
C ARG A 33 -32.38 -5.61 26.04
N LEU A 34 -32.28 -4.56 26.87
CA LEU A 34 -31.03 -3.83 27.08
C LEU A 34 -30.19 -4.35 28.25
N HIS A 35 -30.65 -5.39 28.97
CA HIS A 35 -30.03 -5.88 30.20
C HIS A 35 -29.87 -4.79 31.27
N LEU A 36 -30.84 -3.89 31.36
CA LEU A 36 -30.91 -2.80 32.36
C LEU A 36 -32.03 -3.05 33.38
N SER A 37 -31.98 -2.35 34.50
CA SER A 37 -33.11 -2.34 35.41
C SER A 37 -34.26 -1.45 34.91
N GLN A 38 -35.51 -1.83 35.18
CA GLN A 38 -36.67 -1.04 34.81
C GLN A 38 -36.63 0.40 35.36
N PRO A 39 -36.18 0.66 36.62
CA PRO A 39 -35.97 2.03 37.09
C PRO A 39 -34.99 2.84 36.25
N ALA A 40 -33.86 2.22 35.79
CA ALA A 40 -32.90 2.89 34.96
C ALA A 40 -33.48 3.34 33.62
N VAL A 41 -34.27 2.47 32.97
CA VAL A 41 -34.95 2.81 31.69
C VAL A 41 -36.02 3.86 31.92
N SER A 42 -36.75 3.82 33.06
CA SER A 42 -37.72 4.87 33.41
C SER A 42 -37.08 6.24 33.62
N HIS A 43 -35.92 6.28 34.30
CA HIS A 43 -35.15 7.52 34.46
C HIS A 43 -34.60 8.04 33.13
N ALA A 44 -34.14 7.15 32.27
CA ALA A 44 -33.69 7.49 30.92
C ALA A 44 -34.84 8.09 30.07
N LEU A 45 -36.04 7.50 30.14
CA LEU A 45 -37.22 8.04 29.47
C LEU A 45 -37.58 9.43 29.97
N ALA A 46 -37.47 9.68 31.27
CA ALA A 46 -37.71 11.04 31.82
C ALA A 46 -36.71 12.06 31.25
N ARG A 47 -35.40 11.71 31.24
CA ARG A 47 -34.35 12.56 30.62
C ARG A 47 -34.58 12.79 29.12
N LEU A 48 -34.98 11.75 28.37
CA LEU A 48 -35.35 11.88 26.97
C LEU A 48 -36.46 12.84 26.72
N ARG A 49 -37.49 12.81 27.57
CA ARG A 49 -38.63 13.75 27.52
C ARG A 49 -38.17 15.21 27.71
N ASP A 50 -37.29 15.44 28.66
CA ASP A 50 -36.74 16.77 28.91
C ASP A 50 -35.85 17.25 27.72
N VAL A 51 -35.04 16.39 27.17
CA VAL A 51 -34.12 16.70 26.02
C VAL A 51 -34.93 16.98 24.74
N LEU A 52 -35.94 16.17 24.47
CA LEU A 52 -36.70 16.23 23.20
C LEU A 52 -37.95 17.11 23.30
N GLY A 53 -38.35 17.54 24.53
CA GLY A 53 -39.56 18.36 24.77
C GLY A 53 -40.84 17.63 24.40
N ASP A 54 -40.85 16.30 24.46
CA ASP A 54 -41.98 15.48 24.04
C ASP A 54 -42.19 14.28 25.00
N PRO A 55 -43.42 13.89 25.31
CA PRO A 55 -43.70 12.70 26.13
C PRO A 55 -43.22 11.39 25.58
N LEU A 56 -42.96 11.30 24.28
CA LEU A 56 -42.46 10.15 23.49
C LEU A 56 -43.38 8.93 23.54
N LEU A 57 -43.74 8.48 24.72
CA LEU A 57 -44.69 7.39 24.96
C LEU A 57 -45.80 7.87 25.91
N VAL A 58 -47.05 7.71 25.50
CA VAL A 58 -48.23 8.07 26.27
C VAL A 58 -49.10 6.83 26.52
N ARG A 59 -49.89 6.84 27.60
CA ARG A 59 -50.80 5.74 27.91
C ARG A 59 -52.06 5.82 27.05
N ALA A 60 -52.38 4.71 26.38
CA ALA A 60 -53.66 4.47 25.72
C ALA A 60 -54.28 3.21 26.33
N GLY A 61 -55.14 3.37 27.32
CA GLY A 61 -55.64 2.26 28.13
C GLY A 61 -54.53 1.58 28.94
N SER A 62 -54.34 0.30 28.74
CA SER A 62 -53.29 -0.50 29.41
C SER A 62 -51.93 -0.52 28.68
N THR A 63 -51.85 0.08 27.49
CA THR A 63 -50.65 0.05 26.63
C THR A 63 -49.97 1.43 26.56
N LEU A 64 -48.66 1.43 26.26
CA LEU A 64 -47.95 2.64 25.87
C LEU A 64 -47.94 2.74 24.34
N VAL A 65 -48.23 3.94 23.83
CA VAL A 65 -48.17 4.22 22.39
C VAL A 65 -47.25 5.39 22.13
N PRO A 66 -46.50 5.40 21.01
CA PRO A 66 -45.62 6.50 20.65
C PRO A 66 -46.43 7.75 20.24
N THR A 67 -45.93 8.94 20.59
CA THR A 67 -46.43 10.22 20.08
C THR A 67 -46.11 10.37 18.59
N ALA A 68 -46.79 11.33 17.92
CA ALA A 68 -46.46 11.67 16.52
C ALA A 68 -44.99 12.03 16.37
N ARG A 69 -44.41 12.81 17.30
CA ARG A 69 -43.00 13.19 17.31
C ARG A 69 -42.10 11.98 17.50
N ALA A 70 -42.45 11.05 18.36
CA ALA A 70 -41.69 9.81 18.56
C ALA A 70 -41.66 8.93 17.29
N LEU A 71 -42.74 8.86 16.53
CA LEU A 71 -42.81 8.15 15.26
C LEU A 71 -41.91 8.79 14.19
N GLU A 72 -41.84 10.11 14.12
CA GLU A 72 -40.93 10.83 13.22
C GLU A 72 -39.47 10.56 13.55
N LEU A 73 -39.12 10.23 14.79
CA LEU A 73 -37.77 9.96 15.23
C LEU A 73 -37.28 8.53 14.89
N VAL A 74 -38.18 7.58 14.61
CA VAL A 74 -37.83 6.17 14.40
C VAL A 74 -36.78 6.00 13.28
N ALA A 75 -37.05 6.55 12.09
CA ALA A 75 -36.13 6.38 10.95
C ALA A 75 -34.79 7.10 11.17
N PRO A 76 -34.72 8.40 11.52
CA PRO A 76 -33.45 9.07 11.72
C PRO A 76 -32.63 8.49 12.90
N LEU A 77 -33.31 7.96 13.94
CA LEU A 77 -32.65 7.28 15.06
C LEU A 77 -31.97 5.98 14.60
N ALA A 78 -32.69 5.15 13.84
CA ALA A 78 -32.16 3.90 13.31
C ALA A 78 -30.94 4.16 12.40
N GLU A 79 -31.02 5.18 11.53
CA GLU A 79 -29.88 5.58 10.68
C GLU A 79 -28.67 6.03 11.51
N ALA A 80 -28.89 6.88 12.52
CA ALA A 80 -27.81 7.35 13.39
C ALA A 80 -27.13 6.21 14.15
N LEU A 81 -27.91 5.27 14.72
CA LEU A 81 -27.39 4.10 15.44
C LEU A 81 -26.63 3.16 14.49
N ALA A 82 -27.13 2.95 13.28
CA ALA A 82 -26.42 2.15 12.27
C ALA A 82 -25.08 2.78 11.87
N GLN A 83 -25.00 4.10 11.74
CA GLN A 83 -23.75 4.80 11.49
C GLN A 83 -22.75 4.65 12.66
N VAL A 84 -23.22 4.79 13.90
CA VAL A 84 -22.37 4.55 15.09
C VAL A 84 -21.89 3.09 15.12
N GLN A 85 -22.77 2.12 14.86
CA GLN A 85 -22.39 0.72 14.79
C GLN A 85 -21.34 0.45 13.71
N SER A 86 -21.41 1.11 12.56
CA SER A 86 -20.42 0.98 11.49
C SER A 86 -19.02 1.47 11.90
N LEU A 87 -18.92 2.46 12.79
CA LEU A 87 -17.66 2.93 13.35
C LEU A 87 -17.02 1.91 14.30
N LEU A 88 -17.86 1.12 14.99
CA LEU A 88 -17.42 0.11 15.96
C LEU A 88 -17.24 -1.28 15.33
N ALA A 89 -17.76 -1.47 14.13
CA ALA A 89 -17.63 -2.74 13.41
C ALA A 89 -16.15 -3.04 13.14
N PRO A 90 -15.74 -4.33 13.21
CA PRO A 90 -14.40 -4.70 12.78
C PRO A 90 -14.19 -4.23 11.34
N ASN A 91 -13.05 -3.60 11.11
CA ASN A 91 -12.70 -3.13 9.76
C ASN A 91 -12.46 -4.35 8.85
N THR A 92 -13.53 -4.92 8.29
CA THR A 92 -13.47 -6.05 7.38
C THR A 92 -13.15 -5.52 5.98
N PHE A 93 -11.98 -5.89 5.45
CA PHE A 93 -11.59 -5.57 4.09
C PHE A 93 -12.11 -6.63 3.13
N ASP A 94 -12.97 -6.22 2.21
CA ASP A 94 -13.41 -7.02 1.07
C ASP A 94 -12.81 -6.43 -0.21
N PRO A 95 -11.88 -7.12 -0.88
CA PRO A 95 -11.26 -6.61 -2.10
C PRO A 95 -12.26 -6.28 -3.21
N ALA A 96 -13.34 -7.06 -3.34
CA ALA A 96 -14.30 -6.93 -4.44
C ALA A 96 -15.10 -5.61 -4.38
N THR A 97 -15.34 -5.11 -3.17
CA THR A 97 -16.16 -3.90 -2.93
C THR A 97 -15.34 -2.69 -2.49
N ALA A 98 -14.07 -2.91 -2.12
CA ALA A 98 -13.20 -1.85 -1.64
C ALA A 98 -12.97 -0.76 -2.70
N ARG A 99 -13.01 0.50 -2.26
CA ARG A 99 -12.66 1.67 -3.07
C ARG A 99 -11.57 2.45 -2.37
N ARG A 100 -10.38 2.49 -2.97
CA ARG A 100 -9.23 3.16 -2.38
C ARG A 100 -8.14 3.38 -3.41
N THR A 101 -7.42 4.50 -3.29
CA THR A 101 -6.19 4.75 -4.03
C THR A 101 -5.00 4.49 -3.12
N PHE A 102 -4.05 3.65 -3.56
CA PHE A 102 -2.75 3.49 -2.92
C PHE A 102 -1.69 4.29 -3.66
N ARG A 103 -0.89 5.04 -2.90
CA ARG A 103 0.27 5.77 -3.41
C ARG A 103 1.51 4.89 -3.22
N VAL A 104 2.06 4.44 -4.33
CA VAL A 104 3.17 3.49 -4.32
C VAL A 104 4.37 4.13 -5.03
N ALA A 105 5.51 4.15 -4.35
CA ALA A 105 6.75 4.65 -4.95
C ALA A 105 7.66 3.50 -5.34
N MET A 106 8.19 3.56 -6.57
CA MET A 106 9.17 2.59 -7.08
C MET A 106 9.91 3.17 -8.29
N SER A 107 11.07 2.56 -8.60
CA SER A 107 11.77 2.85 -9.86
C SER A 107 11.03 2.22 -11.05
N ASP A 108 11.38 2.61 -12.29
CA ASP A 108 10.86 1.99 -13.50
C ASP A 108 11.24 0.50 -13.59
N TYR A 109 12.38 0.10 -13.03
CA TYR A 109 12.74 -1.32 -12.83
C TYR A 109 11.70 -2.05 -11.96
N GLY A 110 11.40 -1.50 -10.78
CA GLY A 110 10.38 -2.08 -9.89
C GLY A 110 9.00 -2.11 -10.56
N ALA A 111 8.64 -1.05 -11.28
CA ALA A 111 7.39 -0.94 -11.99
C ALA A 111 7.26 -2.01 -13.09
N ALA A 112 8.30 -2.23 -13.88
CA ALA A 112 8.31 -3.25 -14.94
C ALA A 112 8.11 -4.67 -14.40
N ILE A 113 8.63 -4.96 -13.20
CA ILE A 113 8.52 -6.29 -12.58
C ILE A 113 7.18 -6.47 -11.87
N ILE A 114 6.73 -5.46 -11.12
CA ILE A 114 5.59 -5.57 -10.20
C ILE A 114 4.26 -5.31 -10.91
N LEU A 115 4.18 -4.21 -11.69
CA LEU A 115 2.89 -3.72 -12.16
C LEU A 115 2.15 -4.66 -13.12
N PRO A 116 2.77 -5.34 -14.10
CA PRO A 116 2.04 -6.19 -15.03
C PRO A 116 1.24 -7.30 -14.34
N GLY A 117 1.83 -7.96 -13.36
CA GLY A 117 1.17 -8.99 -12.55
C GLY A 117 0.12 -8.42 -11.61
N LEU A 118 0.48 -7.37 -10.89
CA LEU A 118 -0.38 -6.71 -9.92
C LEU A 118 -1.64 -6.14 -10.56
N ILE A 119 -1.52 -5.42 -11.69
CA ILE A 119 -2.67 -4.82 -12.36
C ILE A 119 -3.66 -5.89 -12.84
N ARG A 120 -3.19 -7.00 -13.40
CA ARG A 120 -4.08 -8.11 -13.78
C ARG A 120 -4.86 -8.64 -12.56
N THR A 121 -4.20 -8.77 -11.42
CA THR A 121 -4.82 -9.22 -10.17
C THR A 121 -5.83 -8.21 -9.64
N LEU A 122 -5.46 -6.92 -9.59
CA LEU A 122 -6.35 -5.85 -9.14
C LEU A 122 -7.62 -5.76 -9.99
N ARG A 123 -7.51 -5.79 -11.32
CA ARG A 123 -8.70 -5.71 -12.19
C ARG A 123 -9.65 -6.90 -12.04
N ARG A 124 -9.15 -8.06 -11.64
CA ARG A 124 -9.96 -9.25 -11.40
C ARG A 124 -10.56 -9.29 -9.99
N GLU A 125 -9.76 -8.97 -8.95
CA GLU A 125 -10.10 -9.24 -7.55
C GLU A 125 -10.54 -8.00 -6.78
N ALA A 126 -10.07 -6.81 -7.19
CA ALA A 126 -10.30 -5.56 -6.48
C ALA A 126 -10.45 -4.38 -7.46
N PRO A 127 -11.48 -4.39 -8.33
CA PRO A 127 -11.62 -3.44 -9.44
C PRO A 127 -11.78 -1.97 -8.99
N GLY A 128 -12.17 -1.74 -7.73
CA GLY A 128 -12.29 -0.40 -7.13
C GLY A 128 -11.02 0.12 -6.47
N ILE A 129 -9.94 -0.67 -6.48
CA ILE A 129 -8.64 -0.21 -5.98
C ILE A 129 -7.84 0.41 -7.12
N ASP A 130 -7.38 1.64 -6.89
CA ASP A 130 -6.53 2.42 -7.78
C ASP A 130 -5.10 2.50 -7.25
N LEU A 131 -4.13 2.64 -8.16
CA LEU A 131 -2.73 2.87 -7.82
C LEU A 131 -2.29 4.21 -8.40
N GLN A 132 -1.62 5.00 -7.57
CA GLN A 132 -0.86 6.17 -7.98
C GLN A 132 0.62 5.84 -7.83
N ILE A 133 1.31 5.69 -8.96
CA ILE A 133 2.73 5.34 -8.98
C ILE A 133 3.56 6.61 -9.06
N SER A 134 4.56 6.70 -8.20
CA SER A 134 5.54 7.80 -8.19
C SER A 134 6.97 7.25 -8.23
N HIS A 135 7.88 8.11 -8.65
CA HIS A 135 9.29 7.82 -8.73
C HIS A 135 10.08 8.84 -7.89
N ALA A 136 10.95 8.38 -7.01
CA ALA A 136 11.79 9.21 -6.17
C ALA A 136 13.15 8.51 -5.92
N SER A 137 14.11 9.24 -5.33
CA SER A 137 15.33 8.63 -4.80
C SER A 137 15.00 7.64 -3.67
N ARG A 138 15.94 6.78 -3.30
CA ARG A 138 15.76 5.81 -2.19
C ARG A 138 15.36 6.51 -0.89
N GLU A 139 16.06 7.59 -0.55
CA GLU A 139 15.78 8.45 0.61
C GLU A 139 14.41 9.09 0.49
N GLY A 140 14.10 9.69 -0.66
CA GLY A 140 12.79 10.34 -0.90
C GLY A 140 11.60 9.36 -0.83
N MET A 141 11.78 8.10 -1.22
CA MET A 141 10.77 7.06 -1.04
C MET A 141 10.53 6.74 0.43
N LEU A 142 11.62 6.58 1.23
CA LEU A 142 11.51 6.28 2.66
C LEU A 142 10.93 7.48 3.43
N ASP A 143 11.36 8.70 3.13
CA ASP A 143 10.80 9.93 3.73
C ASP A 143 9.31 10.07 3.41
N GLY A 144 8.91 9.80 2.17
CA GLY A 144 7.50 9.81 1.78
C GLY A 144 6.66 8.78 2.55
N VAL A 145 7.21 7.60 2.86
CA VAL A 145 6.53 6.60 3.70
C VAL A 145 6.46 7.06 5.15
N LEU A 146 7.52 7.64 5.70
CA LEU A 146 7.56 8.16 7.07
C LEU A 146 6.52 9.28 7.27
N ASN A 147 6.46 10.21 6.34
CA ASN A 147 5.54 11.35 6.38
C ASN A 147 4.08 10.96 6.06
N GLY A 148 3.88 9.80 5.42
CA GLY A 148 2.56 9.31 5.01
C GLY A 148 2.09 9.83 3.66
N ASP A 149 2.97 10.42 2.85
CA ASP A 149 2.72 10.81 1.47
C ASP A 149 2.72 9.61 0.52
N ILE A 150 3.42 8.54 0.91
CA ILE A 150 3.53 7.26 0.23
C ILE A 150 3.01 6.17 1.16
N ASP A 151 2.20 5.26 0.63
CA ASP A 151 1.63 4.15 1.38
C ASP A 151 2.56 2.94 1.41
N LEU A 152 3.30 2.74 0.30
CA LEU A 152 4.19 1.62 0.07
C LEU A 152 5.35 2.03 -0.83
N ALA A 153 6.57 1.68 -0.48
CA ALA A 153 7.75 1.84 -1.31
C ALA A 153 8.31 0.48 -1.73
N ALA A 154 8.72 0.33 -3.00
CA ALA A 154 9.37 -0.87 -3.52
C ALA A 154 10.75 -0.52 -4.08
N GLY A 155 11.80 -1.10 -3.51
CA GLY A 155 13.17 -0.74 -3.86
C GLY A 155 14.25 -1.48 -3.11
N VAL A 156 15.46 -0.98 -3.24
CA VAL A 156 16.65 -1.43 -2.52
C VAL A 156 16.96 -0.39 -1.45
N PHE A 157 16.83 -0.76 -0.19
CA PHE A 157 17.05 0.12 0.95
C PHE A 157 18.09 -0.50 1.89
N PRO A 158 19.38 -0.13 1.73
CA PRO A 158 20.47 -0.68 2.57
C PRO A 158 20.27 -0.34 4.05
N GLU A 159 19.73 0.82 4.31
CA GLU A 159 19.38 1.29 5.66
C GLU A 159 17.88 1.51 5.74
N MET A 160 17.25 0.93 6.76
CA MET A 160 15.80 0.99 6.97
C MET A 160 15.51 1.69 8.30
N PRO A 161 14.78 2.82 8.31
CA PRO A 161 14.33 3.46 9.54
C PRO A 161 13.52 2.52 10.44
N ASN A 162 13.71 2.66 11.76
CA ASN A 162 13.04 1.80 12.74
C ASN A 162 11.51 1.89 12.72
N GLU A 163 10.94 2.97 12.22
CA GLU A 163 9.50 3.21 12.09
C GLU A 163 8.87 2.41 10.95
N LEU A 164 9.71 1.91 10.03
CA LEU A 164 9.25 1.16 8.88
C LEU A 164 9.30 -0.36 9.13
N ARG A 165 8.48 -1.08 8.38
CA ARG A 165 8.56 -2.53 8.18
C ARG A 165 8.88 -2.81 6.73
N SER A 166 9.50 -3.93 6.49
CA SER A 166 9.76 -4.40 5.13
C SER A 166 9.48 -5.89 4.98
N SER A 167 9.21 -6.31 3.74
CA SER A 167 9.23 -7.71 3.32
C SER A 167 10.13 -7.86 2.10
N VAL A 168 10.86 -8.96 2.04
CA VAL A 168 11.72 -9.29 0.92
C VAL A 168 10.86 -9.80 -0.24
N LEU A 169 11.00 -9.18 -1.42
CA LEU A 169 10.36 -9.64 -2.64
C LEU A 169 11.22 -10.68 -3.37
N PHE A 170 12.50 -10.37 -3.57
CA PHE A 170 13.47 -11.25 -4.21
C PHE A 170 14.90 -10.77 -3.98
N GLU A 171 15.83 -11.69 -4.13
CA GLU A 171 17.24 -11.40 -4.28
C GLU A 171 17.58 -11.30 -5.77
N GLU A 172 18.45 -10.37 -6.12
CA GLU A 172 18.82 -10.06 -7.50
C GLU A 172 20.33 -10.06 -7.67
N ARG A 173 20.77 -10.49 -8.83
CA ARG A 173 22.19 -10.51 -9.21
C ARG A 173 22.42 -9.70 -10.48
N TYR A 174 23.68 -9.32 -10.69
CA TYR A 174 24.10 -8.55 -11.87
C TYR A 174 24.50 -9.45 -13.04
N VAL A 175 24.23 -8.95 -14.24
CA VAL A 175 24.67 -9.51 -15.51
C VAL A 175 25.20 -8.40 -16.41
N CYS A 176 26.03 -8.76 -17.40
CA CYS A 176 26.51 -7.86 -18.43
C CYS A 176 25.78 -8.13 -19.74
N LEU A 177 25.27 -7.08 -20.37
CA LEU A 177 24.62 -7.09 -21.68
C LEU A 177 25.55 -6.45 -22.71
N LEU A 178 25.78 -7.13 -23.84
CA LEU A 178 26.63 -6.72 -24.92
C LEU A 178 25.96 -6.98 -26.27
N ASP A 179 26.39 -6.26 -27.34
CA ASP A 179 26.08 -6.65 -28.71
C ASP A 179 26.79 -7.97 -29.04
N ARG A 180 26.03 -8.94 -29.55
CA ARG A 180 26.54 -10.29 -29.89
C ARG A 180 27.70 -10.26 -30.90
N ARG A 181 27.70 -9.28 -31.84
CA ARG A 181 28.78 -9.10 -32.83
C ARG A 181 30.09 -8.60 -32.23
N ARG A 182 30.03 -8.12 -30.99
CA ARG A 182 31.19 -7.60 -30.26
C ARG A 182 31.69 -8.57 -29.18
N LEU A 183 31.15 -9.79 -29.17
CA LEU A 183 31.62 -10.85 -28.31
C LEU A 183 33.10 -11.16 -28.60
N PRO A 184 33.97 -11.32 -27.61
CA PRO A 184 35.30 -11.83 -27.81
C PRO A 184 35.29 -13.18 -28.50
N ALA A 185 36.35 -13.50 -29.28
CA ALA A 185 36.41 -14.72 -30.11
C ALA A 185 36.30 -16.02 -29.30
N ASP A 186 36.77 -15.99 -28.03
CA ASP A 186 36.69 -17.10 -27.07
C ASP A 186 35.32 -17.20 -26.35
N GLY A 187 34.41 -16.23 -26.59
CA GLY A 187 33.08 -16.20 -25.96
C GLY A 187 33.06 -15.74 -24.51
N VAL A 188 34.18 -15.29 -23.96
CA VAL A 188 34.31 -14.91 -22.55
C VAL A 188 34.52 -13.42 -22.41
N LEU A 189 33.79 -12.83 -21.46
CA LEU A 189 34.00 -11.43 -21.06
C LEU A 189 34.95 -11.42 -19.89
N ASP A 190 36.24 -11.22 -20.16
CA ASP A 190 37.28 -11.07 -19.11
C ASP A 190 37.32 -9.61 -18.58
N LEU A 191 37.99 -9.40 -17.45
CA LEU A 191 38.11 -8.09 -16.83
C LEU A 191 38.81 -7.05 -17.70
N PRO A 192 39.92 -7.35 -18.40
CA PRO A 192 40.54 -6.41 -19.33
C PRO A 192 39.61 -5.97 -20.45
N THR A 193 38.86 -6.90 -21.05
CA THR A 193 37.85 -6.59 -22.09
C THR A 193 36.73 -5.74 -21.54
N TYR A 194 36.25 -6.05 -20.35
CA TYR A 194 35.21 -5.27 -19.67
C TYR A 194 35.66 -3.82 -19.44
N LEU A 195 36.88 -3.61 -18.93
CA LEU A 195 37.41 -2.28 -18.61
C LEU A 195 37.81 -1.48 -19.86
N SER A 196 38.18 -2.14 -20.95
CA SER A 196 38.53 -1.46 -22.21
C SER A 196 37.38 -0.82 -22.94
N ARG A 197 36.14 -1.24 -22.65
CA ARG A 197 34.92 -0.76 -23.32
C ARG A 197 34.23 0.35 -22.52
N PRO A 198 33.48 1.21 -23.21
CA PRO A 198 32.64 2.20 -22.54
C PRO A 198 31.39 1.55 -21.97
N HIS A 199 30.85 2.12 -20.89
CA HIS A 199 29.73 1.57 -20.15
C HIS A 199 28.52 2.49 -20.16
N VAL A 200 27.33 1.88 -20.09
CA VAL A 200 26.09 2.53 -19.71
C VAL A 200 25.91 2.40 -18.19
N LEU A 201 25.71 3.53 -17.51
CA LEU A 201 25.40 3.59 -16.09
C LEU A 201 23.91 3.91 -15.91
N LEU A 202 23.20 3.04 -15.17
CA LEU A 202 21.86 3.31 -14.72
C LEU A 202 21.93 4.05 -13.38
N GLU A 203 21.59 5.33 -13.40
CA GLU A 203 21.70 6.18 -12.24
C GLU A 203 20.50 7.13 -12.17
N MET A 204 19.83 7.14 -11.01
CA MET A 204 19.03 8.27 -10.58
C MET A 204 19.94 9.25 -9.84
N ARG A 205 19.69 10.56 -9.93
CA ARG A 205 20.51 11.62 -9.32
C ARG A 205 21.02 11.21 -7.94
N GLY A 206 22.34 10.95 -7.84
CA GLY A 206 23.03 10.62 -6.60
C GLY A 206 22.94 9.19 -6.10
N SER A 207 22.26 8.29 -6.82
CA SER A 207 22.06 6.90 -6.40
C SER A 207 22.57 5.88 -7.42
N GLY A 208 23.81 6.06 -7.92
CA GLY A 208 24.44 5.10 -8.85
C GLY A 208 24.32 3.63 -8.38
N THR A 209 24.85 2.70 -9.14
CA THR A 209 24.92 1.29 -8.72
C THR A 209 26.14 1.09 -7.78
N PRO A 210 26.02 1.46 -6.49
CA PRO A 210 27.17 1.50 -5.59
C PRO A 210 27.84 0.13 -5.45
N GLU A 211 27.11 -0.95 -5.71
CA GLU A 211 27.60 -2.31 -5.65
C GLU A 211 28.66 -2.57 -6.72
N ILE A 212 28.40 -2.15 -7.98
CA ILE A 212 29.34 -2.31 -9.11
C ILE A 212 30.60 -1.47 -8.87
N GLU A 213 30.41 -0.19 -8.53
CA GLU A 213 31.55 0.70 -8.30
C GLU A 213 32.37 0.28 -7.07
N ARG A 214 31.72 -0.23 -6.03
CA ARG A 214 32.39 -0.78 -4.85
C ARG A 214 33.22 -2.00 -5.19
N ALA A 215 32.66 -2.91 -6.00
CA ALA A 215 33.41 -4.12 -6.47
C ALA A 215 34.62 -3.75 -7.31
N LEU A 216 34.49 -2.81 -8.26
CA LEU A 216 35.61 -2.32 -9.05
C LEU A 216 36.67 -1.61 -8.19
N THR A 217 36.25 -0.78 -7.23
CA THR A 217 37.16 -0.10 -6.31
C THR A 217 37.97 -1.08 -5.46
N ALA A 218 37.37 -2.19 -5.03
CA ALA A 218 38.07 -3.26 -4.31
C ALA A 218 39.19 -3.92 -5.15
N LEU A 219 39.00 -3.96 -6.48
CA LEU A 219 40.01 -4.41 -7.44
C LEU A 219 41.01 -3.31 -7.84
N ARG A 220 40.86 -2.09 -7.32
CA ARG A 220 41.61 -0.89 -7.70
C ARG A 220 41.41 -0.49 -9.18
N GLU A 221 40.25 -0.85 -9.73
CA GLU A 221 39.90 -0.61 -11.11
C GLU A 221 38.75 0.42 -11.23
N ARG A 222 38.61 0.97 -12.43
CA ARG A 222 37.55 1.90 -12.79
C ARG A 222 37.10 1.63 -14.22
N ARG A 223 35.80 1.72 -14.47
CA ARG A 223 35.25 1.66 -15.82
C ARG A 223 35.01 3.06 -16.37
N ARG A 224 35.06 3.20 -17.70
CA ARG A 224 34.68 4.41 -18.40
C ARG A 224 33.17 4.45 -18.60
N VAL A 225 32.45 5.34 -17.94
CA VAL A 225 31.04 5.59 -18.19
C VAL A 225 30.89 6.54 -19.36
N ALA A 226 30.28 6.08 -20.46
CA ALA A 226 30.00 6.88 -21.65
C ALA A 226 28.61 7.52 -21.60
N ILE A 227 27.66 6.86 -20.98
CA ILE A 227 26.26 7.31 -20.85
C ILE A 227 25.80 7.01 -19.42
N SER A 228 25.18 8.03 -18.79
CA SER A 228 24.44 7.86 -17.53
C SER A 228 22.98 8.26 -17.78
N LEU A 229 22.03 7.40 -17.39
CA LEU A 229 20.59 7.67 -17.57
C LEU A 229 19.76 7.00 -16.47
N PRO A 230 18.58 7.58 -16.13
CA PRO A 230 17.70 7.01 -15.10
C PRO A 230 16.71 5.96 -15.63
N HIS A 231 16.71 5.65 -16.92
CA HIS A 231 15.68 4.86 -17.61
C HIS A 231 16.14 3.42 -17.87
N TRP A 232 15.71 2.49 -17.04
CA TRP A 232 16.06 1.06 -17.15
C TRP A 232 15.50 0.41 -18.41
N SER A 233 14.31 0.81 -18.86
CA SER A 233 13.65 0.25 -20.04
C SER A 233 14.33 0.63 -21.36
N VAL A 234 15.05 1.75 -21.41
CA VAL A 234 15.75 2.24 -22.60
C VAL A 234 17.17 1.68 -22.68
N ALA A 235 17.83 1.44 -21.57
CA ALA A 235 19.24 1.08 -21.51
C ALA A 235 19.62 -0.14 -22.35
N PRO A 236 18.87 -1.25 -22.37
CA PRO A 236 19.20 -2.41 -23.23
C PRO A 236 19.20 -2.07 -24.72
N GLN A 237 18.36 -1.11 -25.16
CA GLN A 237 18.24 -0.71 -26.57
C GLN A 237 19.48 0.06 -27.06
N LEU A 238 20.26 0.66 -26.14
CA LEU A 238 21.49 1.40 -26.46
C LEU A 238 22.67 0.47 -26.76
N ILE A 239 22.54 -0.82 -26.49
CA ILE A 239 23.64 -1.78 -26.60
C ILE A 239 23.75 -2.33 -28.01
N SER A 240 22.62 -2.59 -28.68
CA SER A 240 22.61 -3.14 -30.03
C SER A 240 23.31 -2.19 -31.00
N GLY A 241 24.25 -2.73 -31.81
CA GLY A 241 25.03 -1.98 -32.79
C GLY A 241 26.18 -1.15 -32.22
N THR A 242 26.42 -1.20 -30.88
CA THR A 242 27.47 -0.40 -30.22
C THR A 242 28.55 -1.27 -29.57
N ASP A 243 29.59 -0.63 -29.07
CA ASP A 243 30.66 -1.27 -28.26
C ASP A 243 30.37 -1.14 -26.74
N LEU A 244 29.22 -0.61 -26.37
CA LEU A 244 28.82 -0.37 -24.99
C LEU A 244 28.60 -1.67 -24.21
N ILE A 245 28.89 -1.62 -22.92
CA ILE A 245 28.51 -2.66 -21.96
C ILE A 245 27.50 -2.08 -20.98
N LEU A 246 26.41 -2.80 -20.75
CA LEU A 246 25.46 -2.51 -19.69
C LEU A 246 25.57 -3.59 -18.62
N THR A 247 26.02 -3.22 -17.41
CA THR A 247 25.94 -4.09 -16.23
C THR A 247 24.66 -3.76 -15.48
N VAL A 248 23.75 -4.72 -15.37
CA VAL A 248 22.37 -4.51 -14.91
C VAL A 248 21.85 -5.75 -14.18
N SER A 249 20.73 -5.60 -13.46
CA SER A 249 20.02 -6.71 -12.82
C SER A 249 19.53 -7.75 -13.84
N SER A 250 19.61 -9.03 -13.47
CA SER A 250 19.32 -10.15 -14.38
C SER A 250 17.87 -10.13 -14.90
N ARG A 251 16.92 -9.66 -14.06
CA ARG A 251 15.52 -9.56 -14.46
C ARG A 251 15.25 -8.47 -15.51
N SER A 252 16.12 -7.45 -15.59
CA SER A 252 15.98 -6.37 -16.59
C SER A 252 16.22 -6.82 -18.03
N VAL A 253 16.83 -7.99 -18.21
CA VAL A 253 17.24 -8.51 -19.52
C VAL A 253 16.51 -9.80 -19.92
N ARG A 254 15.37 -10.10 -19.28
CA ARG A 254 14.59 -11.32 -19.60
C ARG A 254 13.98 -11.27 -21.00
N ASP A 255 13.48 -10.11 -21.41
CA ASP A 255 12.74 -9.91 -22.65
C ASP A 255 13.57 -9.19 -23.75
N ILE A 256 14.89 -9.45 -23.79
CA ILE A 256 15.76 -8.86 -24.80
C ILE A 256 15.78 -9.68 -26.09
N ASP A 257 16.14 -9.02 -27.20
CA ASP A 257 16.42 -9.67 -28.47
C ASP A 257 17.74 -10.46 -28.41
N GLN A 258 17.65 -11.74 -28.11
CA GLN A 258 18.81 -12.64 -28.02
C GLN A 258 19.51 -12.87 -29.36
N GLN A 259 18.96 -12.47 -30.49
CA GLN A 259 19.64 -12.56 -31.79
C GLN A 259 20.71 -11.46 -31.90
N GLN A 260 20.45 -10.29 -31.35
CA GLN A 260 21.35 -9.15 -31.40
C GLN A 260 22.20 -8.99 -30.15
N LEU A 261 21.68 -9.36 -29.00
CA LEU A 261 22.28 -9.14 -27.69
C LEU A 261 22.67 -10.45 -27.01
N ILE A 262 23.68 -10.40 -26.17
CA ILE A 262 24.11 -11.53 -25.35
C ILE A 262 24.22 -11.10 -23.89
N VAL A 263 23.81 -11.98 -22.99
CA VAL A 263 23.92 -11.82 -21.54
C VAL A 263 25.06 -12.72 -21.04
N LEU A 264 26.03 -12.12 -20.35
CA LEU A 264 27.16 -12.80 -19.76
C LEU A 264 27.26 -12.49 -18.27
N PRO A 265 27.89 -13.36 -17.47
CA PRO A 265 28.25 -13.02 -16.09
C PRO A 265 29.25 -11.86 -16.07
N PRO A 266 29.22 -10.99 -15.04
CA PRO A 266 30.30 -10.03 -14.81
C PRO A 266 31.64 -10.77 -14.61
N PRO A 267 32.78 -10.21 -15.10
CA PRO A 267 34.09 -10.84 -14.94
C PRO A 267 34.71 -10.62 -13.54
N PHE A 268 33.91 -10.19 -12.59
CA PHE A 268 34.28 -10.01 -11.18
C PHE A 268 33.02 -10.18 -10.32
N GLU A 269 33.24 -10.48 -9.04
CA GLU A 269 32.15 -10.68 -8.10
C GLU A 269 31.52 -9.35 -7.74
N ILE A 270 30.18 -9.28 -7.90
CA ILE A 270 29.34 -8.15 -7.47
C ILE A 270 28.35 -8.70 -6.47
N ALA A 271 28.30 -8.10 -5.27
CA ALA A 271 27.35 -8.50 -4.24
C ALA A 271 25.91 -8.42 -4.77
N PRO A 272 25.09 -9.45 -4.55
CA PRO A 272 23.67 -9.40 -4.88
C PRO A 272 22.97 -8.31 -4.05
N PHE A 273 21.81 -7.88 -4.49
CA PHE A 273 20.99 -6.97 -3.73
C PHE A 273 19.60 -7.53 -3.48
N THR A 274 19.00 -7.09 -2.38
CA THR A 274 17.66 -7.50 -1.98
C THR A 274 16.66 -6.40 -2.36
N PHE A 275 15.64 -6.76 -3.14
CA PHE A 275 14.52 -5.88 -3.47
C PHE A 275 13.40 -6.12 -2.48
N VAL A 276 12.91 -5.06 -1.85
CA VAL A 276 11.95 -5.16 -0.74
C VAL A 276 10.75 -4.24 -0.96
N LEU A 277 9.64 -4.58 -0.31
CA LEU A 277 8.56 -3.64 0.00
C LEU A 277 8.82 -3.01 1.35
N ALA A 278 8.51 -1.71 1.51
CA ALA A 278 8.62 -0.99 2.76
C ALA A 278 7.36 -0.17 3.03
N TRP A 279 6.86 -0.20 4.28
CA TRP A 279 5.69 0.56 4.73
C TRP A 279 5.82 0.97 6.19
N HIS A 280 5.05 1.97 6.62
CA HIS A 280 5.10 2.47 7.99
C HIS A 280 4.44 1.48 8.98
N LYS A 281 5.09 1.23 10.13
CA LYS A 281 4.59 0.31 11.19
C LYS A 281 3.18 0.66 11.68
N ARG A 282 2.82 1.96 11.73
CA ARG A 282 1.47 2.41 12.12
C ARG A 282 0.35 1.85 11.23
N ARG A 283 0.68 1.38 10.03
CA ARG A 283 -0.26 0.76 9.08
C ARG A 283 -0.31 -0.76 9.14
N GLY A 284 0.32 -1.36 10.15
CA GLY A 284 0.32 -2.82 10.32
C GLY A 284 -1.06 -3.44 10.48
N GLY A 285 -2.04 -2.69 11.00
CA GLY A 285 -3.45 -3.08 11.08
C GLY A 285 -4.29 -2.80 9.83
N ASP A 286 -3.73 -2.17 8.80
CA ASP A 286 -4.43 -1.83 7.56
C ASP A 286 -4.60 -3.10 6.69
N GLN A 287 -5.79 -3.69 6.74
CA GLN A 287 -6.07 -4.95 6.04
C GLN A 287 -5.96 -4.82 4.52
N ALA A 288 -6.32 -3.66 3.96
CA ALA A 288 -6.22 -3.39 2.53
C ALA A 288 -4.75 -3.31 2.09
N LEU A 289 -3.88 -2.64 2.85
CA LEU A 289 -2.45 -2.60 2.60
C LEU A 289 -1.81 -3.98 2.73
N ASN A 290 -2.18 -4.74 3.76
CA ASN A 290 -1.69 -6.10 3.97
C ASN A 290 -2.12 -7.05 2.83
N TRP A 291 -3.32 -6.86 2.29
CA TRP A 291 -3.78 -7.60 1.11
C TRP A 291 -2.97 -7.22 -0.13
N LEU A 292 -2.75 -5.91 -0.37
CA LEU A 292 -1.95 -5.43 -1.50
C LEU A 292 -0.52 -6.00 -1.46
N ASN A 293 0.14 -5.94 -0.28
CA ASN A 293 1.48 -6.48 -0.09
C ASN A 293 1.53 -7.97 -0.47
N ARG A 294 0.60 -8.79 0.02
CA ARG A 294 0.53 -10.21 -0.32
C ARG A 294 0.35 -10.44 -1.82
N ARG A 295 -0.48 -9.63 -2.51
CA ARG A 295 -0.67 -9.76 -3.96
C ARG A 295 0.57 -9.40 -4.76
N ILE A 296 1.36 -8.43 -4.30
CA ILE A 296 2.66 -8.10 -4.89
C ILE A 296 3.64 -9.28 -4.70
N GLU A 297 3.76 -9.82 -3.49
CA GLU A 297 4.63 -10.94 -3.17
C GLU A 297 4.29 -12.19 -4.01
N GLU A 298 3.02 -12.58 -4.07
CA GLU A 298 2.53 -13.71 -4.86
C GLU A 298 2.75 -13.53 -6.36
N GLY A 299 2.61 -12.30 -6.86
CA GLY A 299 2.82 -11.95 -8.26
C GLY A 299 4.27 -12.15 -8.71
N ILE A 300 5.23 -11.90 -7.82
CA ILE A 300 6.66 -12.07 -8.08
C ILE A 300 7.07 -13.56 -8.11
N VAL A 301 6.48 -14.39 -7.26
CA VAL A 301 6.79 -15.83 -7.20
C VAL A 301 6.32 -16.57 -8.45
N ARG A 302 5.29 -16.06 -9.12
CA ARG A 302 4.66 -16.70 -10.30
C ARG A 302 5.21 -16.20 -11.64
N GLY A 303 6.00 -15.13 -11.70
CA GLY A 303 6.61 -14.54 -12.91
C GLY A 303 8.13 -14.77 -12.97
#